data_43e3ef1ce85397902c283fd5403a7b9c
#
_entry.id   43e3ef1ce85397902c283fd5403a7b9c
#
_cell.length_a   1.000
_cell.length_b   1.000
_cell.length_c   1.000
_cell.angle_alpha   90.00
_cell.angle_beta   90.00
_cell.angle_gamma   90.00
#
_symmetry.space_group_name_H-M   'P 1'
#
loop_
_entity.id
_entity.type
_entity.pdbx_description
1 polymer ?
#
loop_
_entity_poly.entity_id
_entity_poly.type
_entity_poly.pdbx_seq_one_letter_code
_entity_poly.pdbx_strand_id
1 'polypeptide(L)'
;EIVMGAASVDESAITGESAPVIREAGGDRSAVTGGTTVLSDWLVVRVTADAGHSFLDQMIAMVESAARKKTPNEIALEILLIALTIVFLVVSVSLFAFSGFGASQEGIANPTTIASLVALFVCLAPTTIGALLSAIGIAGMSRLNQANVLAMSGRAVEAAGDVDVLLLDKTGTITLGNRQAAEFIPVDGASEREVADAAQLASLTDETPEGRSIVVLAKELFDIRARVLEGSGMTTIPFTAQTRMSGVDFEGHEIRKGAADAVKSYVESCGGTYSAQCASAVEHVSRAGGTPLLVARDHRILGVVYLKDIVKQGIKENFADLRTMGIKTVMITGDNPLTAAAIAAEAGVDDFIAEATPETKLAAIRQYQAEGHMVAMTGDGTNDAPALAQADVAVAMNSGTQAAKEAGNMVDLDSSPTKLIDIVRIGKQLLMTRGSLTTFSIANDVAKYFAIIPALFVPLYPALEALNIMRLTSPTTAILAAVIYNALIIVALIPLALKGVKYREATSQSLLKRNLAVYGLGGIVLPFAAIKLLDMGLTALGVA
;
A
#
# COMPACT_ATOMS: atom_id res chain seq x y z
N GLU A 1 34.73 0.67 3.91
CA GLU A 1 35.46 -0.10 4.94
C GLU A 1 35.99 0.84 6.02
N ILE A 2 35.76 0.53 7.29
CA ILE A 2 36.27 1.28 8.43
C ILE A 2 37.72 0.83 8.66
N VAL A 3 38.64 1.78 8.66
CA VAL A 3 40.07 1.53 8.89
C VAL A 3 40.54 1.94 10.29
N MET A 4 39.78 2.82 10.97
CA MET A 4 40.09 3.25 12.34
C MET A 4 38.83 3.81 13.02
N GLY A 5 38.71 3.59 14.33
CA GLY A 5 37.61 4.08 15.17
C GLY A 5 36.52 3.06 15.42
N ALA A 6 35.59 3.43 16.31
CA ALA A 6 34.34 2.74 16.56
C ALA A 6 33.27 3.81 16.84
N ALA A 7 32.10 3.66 16.29
CA ALA A 7 31.02 4.63 16.42
C ALA A 7 29.63 3.96 16.40
N SER A 8 28.67 4.63 17.01
CA SER A 8 27.26 4.31 16.85
C SER A 8 26.75 4.97 15.56
N VAL A 9 26.18 4.18 14.66
CA VAL A 9 25.73 4.61 13.33
C VAL A 9 24.24 4.36 13.20
N ASP A 10 23.51 5.38 12.80
CA ASP A 10 22.12 5.27 12.39
C ASP A 10 22.06 4.83 10.91
N GLU A 11 21.56 3.64 10.70
CA GLU A 11 21.37 3.03 9.36
C GLU A 11 19.90 3.03 8.93
N SER A 12 19.01 3.67 9.68
CA SER A 12 17.56 3.68 9.44
C SER A 12 17.21 4.19 8.04
N ALA A 13 17.95 5.15 7.50
CA ALA A 13 17.77 5.64 6.13
C ALA A 13 18.00 4.57 5.04
N ILE A 14 18.71 3.49 5.37
CA ILE A 14 19.04 2.42 4.42
C ILE A 14 18.21 1.17 4.72
N THR A 15 18.17 0.76 5.99
CA THR A 15 17.58 -0.52 6.42
C THR A 15 16.15 -0.41 6.94
N GLY A 16 15.71 0.80 7.31
CA GLY A 16 14.45 1.03 8.04
C GLY A 16 14.56 0.71 9.55
N GLU A 17 15.66 0.10 10.01
CA GLU A 17 15.86 -0.26 11.42
C GLU A 17 16.23 0.97 12.25
N SER A 18 15.42 1.34 13.23
CA SER A 18 15.62 2.53 14.07
C SER A 18 16.73 2.36 15.12
N ALA A 19 17.12 1.12 15.44
CA ALA A 19 18.14 0.85 16.43
C ALA A 19 19.55 1.16 15.87
N PRO A 20 20.33 2.05 16.50
CA PRO A 20 21.69 2.32 16.05
C PRO A 20 22.58 1.07 16.10
N VAL A 21 23.43 0.92 15.10
CA VAL A 21 24.37 -0.20 14.99
C VAL A 21 25.78 0.29 15.34
N ILE A 22 26.52 -0.51 16.13
CA ILE A 22 27.92 -0.21 16.39
C ILE A 22 28.76 -0.70 15.23
N ARG A 23 29.52 0.21 14.63
CA ARG A 23 30.47 -0.01 13.56
C ARG A 23 31.89 0.25 14.05
N GLU A 24 32.82 -0.64 13.74
CA GLU A 24 34.21 -0.60 14.22
C GLU A 24 35.21 -1.12 13.18
N ALA A 25 36.47 -0.76 13.32
CA ALA A 25 37.51 -1.27 12.43
C ALA A 25 37.76 -2.76 12.68
N GLY A 26 37.76 -3.55 11.61
CA GLY A 26 38.03 -5.00 11.63
C GLY A 26 36.80 -5.87 11.88
N GLY A 27 36.84 -7.10 11.39
CA GLY A 27 35.75 -8.07 11.53
C GLY A 27 34.49 -7.72 10.73
N ASP A 28 33.38 -8.36 11.09
CA ASP A 28 32.09 -8.27 10.37
C ASP A 28 31.39 -6.90 10.49
N ARG A 29 31.86 -6.03 11.40
CA ARG A 29 31.27 -4.71 11.66
C ARG A 29 32.02 -3.57 10.99
N SER A 30 32.96 -3.86 10.11
CA SER A 30 33.85 -2.87 9.50
C SER A 30 33.30 -2.20 8.24
N ALA A 31 32.07 -2.48 7.85
CA ALA A 31 31.45 -1.85 6.69
C ALA A 31 30.47 -0.74 7.09
N VAL A 32 30.49 0.38 6.37
CA VAL A 32 29.47 1.44 6.43
C VAL A 32 29.00 1.78 5.02
N THR A 33 27.73 2.17 4.91
CA THR A 33 27.09 2.48 3.62
C THR A 33 26.86 3.99 3.53
N GLY A 34 27.04 4.57 2.33
CA GLY A 34 26.68 5.97 2.07
C GLY A 34 25.21 6.22 2.35
N GLY A 35 24.89 7.35 3.01
CA GLY A 35 23.54 7.69 3.44
C GLY A 35 23.22 7.36 4.90
N THR A 36 24.14 6.68 5.61
CA THR A 36 24.04 6.46 7.06
C THR A 36 24.64 7.63 7.84
N THR A 37 24.24 7.80 9.12
CA THR A 37 24.66 8.93 9.96
C THR A 37 25.36 8.44 11.22
N VAL A 38 26.54 9.00 11.51
CA VAL A 38 27.26 8.74 12.78
C VAL A 38 26.59 9.53 13.90
N LEU A 39 26.11 8.83 14.95
CA LEU A 39 25.43 9.43 16.10
C LEU A 39 26.38 9.78 17.23
N SER A 40 27.40 8.94 17.48
CA SER A 40 28.39 9.17 18.52
C SER A 40 29.76 8.68 18.07
N ASP A 41 30.82 9.27 18.62
CA ASP A 41 32.21 8.93 18.33
C ASP A 41 32.62 9.27 16.86
N TRP A 42 33.62 8.59 16.32
CA TRP A 42 34.17 8.90 15.01
C TRP A 42 34.69 7.65 14.29
N LEU A 43 34.69 7.72 12.96
CA LEU A 43 35.22 6.69 12.08
C LEU A 43 36.14 7.29 11.01
N VAL A 44 37.21 6.57 10.68
CA VAL A 44 37.97 6.80 9.45
C VAL A 44 37.61 5.72 8.46
N VAL A 45 37.06 6.12 7.32
CA VAL A 45 36.49 5.22 6.32
C VAL A 45 37.31 5.28 5.03
N ARG A 46 37.66 4.11 4.49
CA ARG A 46 38.17 3.96 3.14
C ARG A 46 37.03 3.69 2.20
N VAL A 47 36.86 4.53 1.18
CA VAL A 47 35.87 4.27 0.11
C VAL A 47 36.33 3.05 -0.70
N THR A 48 35.46 2.04 -0.80
CA THR A 48 35.74 0.77 -1.49
C THR A 48 34.92 0.57 -2.73
N ALA A 49 33.78 1.27 -2.85
CA ALA A 49 32.92 1.19 -4.03
C ALA A 49 33.38 2.20 -5.10
N ASP A 50 33.47 1.75 -6.34
CA ASP A 50 33.66 2.62 -7.51
C ASP A 50 32.45 3.52 -7.74
N ALA A 51 32.67 4.67 -8.39
CA ALA A 51 31.58 5.57 -8.75
C ALA A 51 30.57 4.88 -9.65
N GLY A 52 29.29 4.95 -9.28
CA GLY A 52 28.19 4.27 -9.99
C GLY A 52 27.96 2.81 -9.57
N HIS A 53 28.72 2.30 -8.59
CA HIS A 53 28.59 0.93 -8.08
C HIS A 53 28.38 0.87 -6.56
N SER A 54 28.06 2.01 -5.93
CA SER A 54 27.68 1.99 -4.52
C SER A 54 26.35 1.26 -4.29
N PHE A 55 26.06 0.92 -3.04
CA PHE A 55 24.77 0.32 -2.68
C PHE A 55 23.59 1.17 -3.16
N LEU A 56 23.67 2.50 -2.99
CA LEU A 56 22.61 3.41 -3.46
C LEU A 56 22.49 3.41 -4.99
N ASP A 57 23.61 3.40 -5.73
CA ASP A 57 23.58 3.32 -7.20
C ASP A 57 22.92 2.01 -7.68
N GLN A 58 23.18 0.89 -7.00
CA GLN A 58 22.53 -0.38 -7.29
C GLN A 58 21.01 -0.33 -7.01
N MET A 59 20.59 0.32 -5.90
CA MET A 59 19.16 0.52 -5.60
C MET A 59 18.49 1.38 -6.68
N ILE A 60 19.12 2.48 -7.11
CA ILE A 60 18.60 3.33 -8.18
C ILE A 60 18.45 2.53 -9.48
N ALA A 61 19.46 1.77 -9.88
CA ALA A 61 19.40 0.94 -11.08
C ALA A 61 18.27 -0.11 -11.03
N MET A 62 18.02 -0.70 -9.85
CA MET A 62 16.90 -1.62 -9.66
C MET A 62 15.54 -0.91 -9.77
N VAL A 63 15.41 0.30 -9.20
CA VAL A 63 14.19 1.12 -9.33
C VAL A 63 13.94 1.50 -10.79
N GLU A 64 14.96 1.94 -11.51
CA GLU A 64 14.88 2.30 -12.94
C GLU A 64 14.51 1.10 -13.82
N SER A 65 14.92 -0.11 -13.45
CA SER A 65 14.57 -1.35 -14.16
C SER A 65 13.15 -1.84 -13.90
N ALA A 66 12.48 -1.29 -12.88
CA ALA A 66 11.14 -1.68 -12.51
C ALA A 66 10.11 -1.11 -13.50
N ALA A 67 9.12 -1.93 -13.88
CA ALA A 67 8.05 -1.54 -14.80
C ALA A 67 6.70 -2.06 -14.31
N ARG A 68 5.82 -1.12 -13.94
CA ARG A 68 4.43 -1.45 -13.62
C ARG A 68 3.65 -1.74 -14.90
N LYS A 69 2.99 -2.89 -14.94
CA LYS A 69 2.12 -3.30 -16.03
C LYS A 69 0.72 -2.72 -15.86
N LYS A 70 -0.05 -2.66 -16.95
CA LYS A 70 -1.50 -2.36 -16.89
C LYS A 70 -2.21 -3.52 -16.17
N THR A 71 -3.25 -3.19 -15.39
CA THR A 71 -4.07 -4.23 -14.74
C THR A 71 -4.88 -5.01 -15.77
N PRO A 72 -5.26 -6.27 -15.49
CA PRO A 72 -6.13 -7.05 -16.38
C PRO A 72 -7.43 -6.31 -16.72
N ASN A 73 -8.02 -5.60 -15.75
CA ASN A 73 -9.24 -4.80 -15.95
C ASN A 73 -9.01 -3.60 -16.88
N GLU A 74 -7.86 -2.93 -16.81
CA GLU A 74 -7.50 -1.86 -17.74
C GLU A 74 -7.39 -2.37 -19.16
N ILE A 75 -6.69 -3.50 -19.36
CA ILE A 75 -6.51 -4.13 -20.68
C ILE A 75 -7.87 -4.55 -21.25
N ALA A 76 -8.70 -5.21 -20.46
CA ALA A 76 -10.03 -5.65 -20.89
C ALA A 76 -10.91 -4.47 -21.32
N LEU A 77 -10.90 -3.37 -20.58
CA LEU A 77 -11.66 -2.17 -20.93
C LEU A 77 -11.13 -1.49 -22.19
N GLU A 78 -9.82 -1.38 -22.34
CA GLU A 78 -9.19 -0.79 -23.54
C GLU A 78 -9.57 -1.59 -24.80
N ILE A 79 -9.51 -2.92 -24.74
CA ILE A 79 -9.94 -3.80 -25.83
C ILE A 79 -11.42 -3.60 -26.13
N LEU A 80 -12.27 -3.54 -25.11
CA LEU A 80 -13.71 -3.31 -25.27
C LEU A 80 -14.00 -1.98 -25.97
N LEU A 81 -13.36 -0.89 -25.51
CA LEU A 81 -13.56 0.45 -26.10
C LEU A 81 -13.11 0.50 -27.55
N ILE A 82 -11.95 -0.09 -27.87
CA ILE A 82 -11.46 -0.16 -29.25
C ILE A 82 -12.40 -0.99 -30.13
N ALA A 83 -12.80 -2.18 -29.66
CA ALA A 83 -13.70 -3.06 -30.40
C ALA A 83 -15.05 -2.41 -30.69
N LEU A 84 -15.67 -1.77 -29.68
CA LEU A 84 -16.92 -1.03 -29.86
C LEU A 84 -16.78 0.13 -30.82
N THR A 85 -15.68 0.89 -30.73
CA THR A 85 -15.43 2.02 -31.64
C THR A 85 -15.30 1.55 -33.08
N ILE A 86 -14.58 0.45 -33.34
CA ILE A 86 -14.44 -0.13 -34.68
C ILE A 86 -15.81 -0.61 -35.19
N VAL A 87 -16.58 -1.34 -34.38
CA VAL A 87 -17.93 -1.80 -34.75
C VAL A 87 -18.81 -0.60 -35.13
N PHE A 88 -18.84 0.43 -34.30
CA PHE A 88 -19.66 1.61 -34.53
C PHE A 88 -19.23 2.39 -35.79
N LEU A 89 -17.93 2.47 -36.05
CA LEU A 89 -17.42 3.09 -37.27
C LEU A 89 -17.85 2.31 -38.53
N VAL A 90 -17.67 0.98 -38.50
CA VAL A 90 -18.05 0.12 -39.63
C VAL A 90 -19.55 0.18 -39.88
N VAL A 91 -20.38 0.14 -38.84
CA VAL A 91 -21.84 0.28 -38.94
C VAL A 91 -22.20 1.64 -39.53
N SER A 92 -21.65 2.74 -39.01
CA SER A 92 -21.98 4.10 -39.51
C SER A 92 -21.62 4.29 -40.97
N VAL A 93 -20.45 3.78 -41.39
CA VAL A 93 -20.01 3.87 -42.82
C VAL A 93 -20.88 2.98 -43.72
N SER A 94 -21.19 1.76 -43.30
CA SER A 94 -22.03 0.83 -44.08
C SER A 94 -23.48 1.35 -44.26
N LEU A 95 -24.02 2.04 -43.25
CA LEU A 95 -25.35 2.65 -43.33
C LEU A 95 -25.48 3.66 -44.44
N PHE A 96 -24.41 4.41 -44.77
CA PHE A 96 -24.42 5.34 -45.91
C PHE A 96 -24.62 4.62 -47.25
N ALA A 97 -23.89 3.52 -47.46
CA ALA A 97 -23.99 2.73 -48.68
C ALA A 97 -25.37 2.05 -48.77
N PHE A 98 -25.87 1.49 -47.67
CA PHE A 98 -27.21 0.89 -47.61
C PHE A 98 -28.31 1.92 -47.89
N SER A 99 -28.23 3.09 -47.25
CA SER A 99 -29.19 4.17 -47.48
C SER A 99 -29.17 4.66 -48.94
N GLY A 100 -27.98 4.83 -49.53
CA GLY A 100 -27.82 5.22 -50.92
C GLY A 100 -28.38 4.17 -51.89
N PHE A 101 -28.13 2.89 -51.63
CA PHE A 101 -28.68 1.82 -52.46
C PHE A 101 -30.21 1.76 -52.33
N GLY A 102 -30.78 1.80 -51.14
CA GLY A 102 -32.22 1.81 -50.92
C GLY A 102 -32.92 2.99 -51.60
N ALA A 103 -32.37 4.19 -51.46
CA ALA A 103 -32.89 5.39 -52.08
C ALA A 103 -32.87 5.30 -53.62
N SER A 104 -31.82 4.70 -54.21
CA SER A 104 -31.73 4.50 -55.67
C SER A 104 -32.77 3.50 -56.20
N GLN A 105 -33.12 2.49 -55.42
CA GLN A 105 -34.17 1.49 -55.77
C GLN A 105 -35.57 2.12 -55.75
N GLU A 106 -35.85 2.98 -54.80
CA GLU A 106 -37.12 3.66 -54.62
C GLU A 106 -37.23 4.94 -55.49
N GLY A 107 -36.15 5.33 -56.15
CA GLY A 107 -36.13 6.55 -56.99
C GLY A 107 -36.23 7.88 -56.21
N ILE A 108 -35.82 7.88 -54.94
CA ILE A 108 -35.86 9.04 -54.08
C ILE A 108 -34.45 9.53 -53.73
N ALA A 109 -34.33 10.77 -53.28
CA ALA A 109 -33.05 11.27 -52.76
C ALA A 109 -32.65 10.54 -51.50
N ASN A 110 -31.34 10.25 -51.32
CA ASN A 110 -30.85 9.61 -50.10
C ASN A 110 -31.17 10.49 -48.87
N PRO A 111 -32.03 10.04 -47.95
CA PRO A 111 -32.40 10.82 -46.77
C PRO A 111 -31.28 10.88 -45.72
N THR A 112 -30.27 10.00 -45.82
CA THR A 112 -29.15 9.96 -44.89
C THR A 112 -28.02 10.88 -45.35
N THR A 113 -27.78 11.94 -44.63
CA THR A 113 -26.67 12.87 -44.89
C THR A 113 -25.40 12.46 -44.13
N ILE A 114 -24.25 12.94 -44.62
CA ILE A 114 -22.97 12.75 -43.90
C ILE A 114 -23.06 13.33 -42.48
N ALA A 115 -23.71 14.49 -42.32
CA ALA A 115 -23.93 15.10 -41.01
C ALA A 115 -24.73 14.20 -40.05
N SER A 116 -25.79 13.54 -40.59
CA SER A 116 -26.59 12.58 -39.80
C SER A 116 -25.76 11.36 -39.35
N LEU A 117 -24.86 10.87 -40.22
CA LEU A 117 -23.99 9.74 -39.90
C LEU A 117 -22.91 10.11 -38.89
N VAL A 118 -22.32 11.31 -39.00
CA VAL A 118 -21.37 11.81 -38.00
C VAL A 118 -22.04 11.97 -36.62
N ALA A 119 -23.24 12.56 -36.61
CA ALA A 119 -24.02 12.69 -35.38
C ALA A 119 -24.40 11.32 -34.78
N LEU A 120 -24.80 10.37 -35.61
CA LEU A 120 -25.06 8.99 -35.22
C LEU A 120 -23.81 8.36 -34.60
N PHE A 121 -22.65 8.44 -35.24
CA PHE A 121 -21.40 7.92 -34.74
C PHE A 121 -21.04 8.53 -33.38
N VAL A 122 -21.14 9.85 -33.21
CA VAL A 122 -20.89 10.56 -31.96
C VAL A 122 -21.83 10.09 -30.85
N CYS A 123 -23.11 9.82 -31.16
CA CYS A 123 -24.08 9.29 -30.18
C CYS A 123 -23.80 7.87 -29.76
N LEU A 124 -23.21 7.06 -30.65
CA LEU A 124 -23.01 5.63 -30.45
C LEU A 124 -21.61 5.32 -29.91
N ALA A 125 -20.63 6.18 -30.16
CA ALA A 125 -19.28 6.02 -29.62
C ALA A 125 -19.33 5.96 -28.07
N PRO A 126 -18.52 5.11 -27.42
CA PRO A 126 -18.57 4.88 -25.97
C PRO A 126 -17.93 6.04 -25.18
N THR A 127 -18.35 7.27 -25.48
CA THR A 127 -17.82 8.52 -24.87
C THR A 127 -18.16 8.64 -23.40
N THR A 128 -19.29 8.07 -23.00
CA THR A 128 -19.78 8.08 -21.61
C THR A 128 -18.79 7.38 -20.67
N ILE A 129 -18.28 6.20 -21.06
CA ILE A 129 -17.30 5.44 -20.25
C ILE A 129 -16.03 6.25 -20.08
N GLY A 130 -15.48 6.83 -21.17
CA GLY A 130 -14.24 7.61 -21.12
C GLY A 130 -14.32 8.81 -20.18
N ALA A 131 -15.44 9.55 -20.20
CA ALA A 131 -15.66 10.68 -19.30
C ALA A 131 -15.78 10.26 -17.82
N LEU A 132 -16.49 9.16 -17.55
CA LEU A 132 -16.73 8.69 -16.19
C LEU A 132 -15.49 8.06 -15.54
N LEU A 133 -14.57 7.46 -16.31
CA LEU A 133 -13.33 6.88 -15.78
C LEU A 133 -12.48 7.90 -15.01
N SER A 134 -12.32 9.10 -15.58
CA SER A 134 -11.58 10.17 -14.91
C SER A 134 -12.27 10.62 -13.62
N ALA A 135 -13.59 10.74 -13.62
CA ALA A 135 -14.37 11.11 -12.43
C ALA A 135 -14.26 10.05 -11.33
N ILE A 136 -14.30 8.76 -11.68
CA ILE A 136 -14.14 7.64 -10.75
C ILE A 136 -12.75 7.67 -10.12
N GLY A 137 -11.69 7.86 -10.92
CA GLY A 137 -10.31 7.93 -10.43
C GLY A 137 -10.10 9.09 -9.45
N ILE A 138 -10.62 10.29 -9.77
CA ILE A 138 -10.58 11.46 -8.88
C ILE A 138 -11.32 11.19 -7.57
N ALA A 139 -12.51 10.57 -7.64
CA ALA A 139 -13.28 10.21 -6.46
C ALA A 139 -12.52 9.22 -5.55
N GLY A 140 -11.82 8.27 -6.14
CA GLY A 140 -10.99 7.31 -5.42
C GLY A 140 -9.84 7.98 -4.68
N MET A 141 -9.09 8.84 -5.37
CA MET A 141 -8.01 9.61 -4.73
C MET A 141 -8.53 10.50 -3.60
N SER A 142 -9.68 11.17 -3.80
CA SER A 142 -10.29 12.01 -2.75
C SER A 142 -10.67 11.20 -1.51
N ARG A 143 -11.19 9.98 -1.67
CA ARG A 143 -11.55 9.10 -0.53
C ARG A 143 -10.32 8.59 0.21
N LEU A 144 -9.26 8.21 -0.52
CA LEU A 144 -8.00 7.82 0.11
C LEU A 144 -7.40 8.98 0.89
N ASN A 145 -7.44 10.19 0.33
CA ASN A 145 -6.96 11.38 1.04
C ASN A 145 -7.75 11.64 2.34
N GLN A 146 -9.07 11.43 2.35
CA GLN A 146 -9.90 11.49 3.57
C GLN A 146 -9.54 10.39 4.58
N ALA A 147 -8.97 9.28 4.13
CA ALA A 147 -8.44 8.21 4.97
C ALA A 147 -6.96 8.40 5.32
N ASN A 148 -6.38 9.58 5.10
CA ASN A 148 -4.96 9.90 5.30
C ASN A 148 -4.01 9.06 4.45
N VAL A 149 -4.41 8.71 3.23
CA VAL A 149 -3.55 8.05 2.24
C VAL A 149 -3.49 8.91 0.99
N LEU A 150 -2.28 9.31 0.60
CA LEU A 150 -2.03 10.02 -0.66
C LEU A 150 -1.81 9.01 -1.78
N ALA A 151 -2.66 9.02 -2.80
CA ALA A 151 -2.45 8.24 -4.01
C ALA A 151 -1.92 9.13 -5.13
N MET A 152 -0.90 8.66 -5.85
CA MET A 152 -0.26 9.39 -6.96
C MET A 152 -1.14 9.40 -8.21
N SER A 153 -2.08 8.47 -8.35
CA SER A 153 -3.00 8.38 -9.49
C SER A 153 -4.27 7.60 -9.15
N GLY A 154 -5.37 7.90 -9.84
CA GLY A 154 -6.61 7.12 -9.75
C GLY A 154 -6.43 5.66 -10.18
N ARG A 155 -5.48 5.39 -11.08
CA ARG A 155 -5.10 4.04 -11.52
C ARG A 155 -4.53 3.21 -10.36
N ALA A 156 -3.67 3.79 -9.53
CA ALA A 156 -3.12 3.10 -8.35
C ALA A 156 -4.25 2.69 -7.38
N VAL A 157 -5.24 3.59 -7.17
CA VAL A 157 -6.39 3.30 -6.30
C VAL A 157 -7.24 2.16 -6.86
N GLU A 158 -7.41 2.11 -8.16
CA GLU A 158 -8.16 1.06 -8.83
C GLU A 158 -7.43 -0.29 -8.74
N ALA A 159 -6.12 -0.30 -9.01
CA ALA A 159 -5.27 -1.49 -8.89
C ALA A 159 -5.34 -2.10 -7.48
N ALA A 160 -5.48 -1.27 -6.43
CA ALA A 160 -5.62 -1.74 -5.07
C ALA A 160 -6.88 -2.61 -4.83
N GLY A 161 -7.90 -2.46 -5.66
CA GLY A 161 -9.10 -3.31 -5.60
C GLY A 161 -8.90 -4.72 -6.18
N ASP A 162 -7.93 -4.89 -7.06
CA ASP A 162 -7.59 -6.17 -7.71
C ASP A 162 -6.47 -6.94 -6.97
N VAL A 163 -5.88 -6.35 -5.93
CA VAL A 163 -4.81 -6.99 -5.15
C VAL A 163 -5.32 -8.28 -4.51
N ASP A 164 -4.53 -9.35 -4.66
CA ASP A 164 -4.77 -10.66 -4.05
C ASP A 164 -3.58 -11.18 -3.23
N VAL A 165 -2.38 -10.56 -3.39
CA VAL A 165 -1.21 -10.83 -2.55
C VAL A 165 -0.66 -9.53 -1.99
N LEU A 166 -0.45 -9.49 -0.68
CA LEU A 166 0.11 -8.35 0.04
C LEU A 166 1.43 -8.77 0.69
N LEU A 167 2.54 -8.20 0.22
CA LEU A 167 3.83 -8.31 0.84
C LEU A 167 4.04 -7.15 1.83
N LEU A 168 4.42 -7.49 3.05
CA LEU A 168 4.56 -6.55 4.16
C LEU A 168 6.00 -6.60 4.67
N ASP A 169 6.70 -5.48 4.66
CA ASP A 169 7.93 -5.39 5.42
C ASP A 169 7.63 -5.56 6.92
N LYS A 170 8.55 -6.15 7.66
CA LYS A 170 8.39 -6.34 9.11
C LYS A 170 8.47 -5.01 9.85
N THR A 171 9.60 -4.31 9.65
CA THR A 171 10.02 -3.16 10.46
C THR A 171 9.20 -1.92 10.10
N GLY A 172 8.73 -1.18 11.11
CA GLY A 172 7.90 0.00 10.88
C GLY A 172 6.48 -0.29 10.34
N THR A 173 6.26 -1.47 9.71
CA THR A 173 4.96 -1.88 9.15
C THR A 173 4.21 -2.84 10.09
N ILE A 174 4.70 -4.06 10.29
CA ILE A 174 4.08 -5.05 11.20
C ILE A 174 4.45 -4.76 12.65
N THR A 175 5.69 -4.37 12.89
CA THR A 175 6.21 -3.99 14.20
C THR A 175 6.35 -2.48 14.34
N LEU A 176 6.62 -1.99 15.55
CA LEU A 176 6.81 -0.57 15.83
C LEU A 176 8.12 0.00 15.23
N GLY A 177 9.02 -0.88 14.76
CA GLY A 177 10.29 -0.48 14.15
C GLY A 177 11.41 -0.15 15.14
N ASN A 178 11.11 -0.18 16.44
CA ASN A 178 12.09 -0.05 17.52
C ASN A 178 11.91 -1.20 18.52
N ARG A 179 13.04 -1.66 19.07
CA ARG A 179 13.02 -2.69 20.11
C ARG A 179 12.54 -2.08 21.42
N GLN A 180 11.65 -2.80 22.09
CA GLN A 180 11.12 -2.38 23.39
C GLN A 180 11.40 -3.45 24.43
N ALA A 181 11.59 -3.02 25.69
CA ALA A 181 11.71 -3.91 26.82
C ALA A 181 10.38 -4.66 27.02
N ALA A 182 10.45 -5.98 27.07
CA ALA A 182 9.31 -6.87 27.23
C ALA A 182 9.32 -7.62 28.55
N GLU A 183 10.52 -7.90 29.10
CA GLU A 183 10.66 -8.72 30.31
C GLU A 183 11.97 -8.41 31.04
N PHE A 184 11.95 -8.52 32.36
CA PHE A 184 13.13 -8.54 33.21
C PHE A 184 13.37 -9.96 33.69
N ILE A 185 14.45 -10.60 33.27
CA ILE A 185 14.79 -12.00 33.60
C ILE A 185 15.84 -12.01 34.70
N PRO A 186 15.49 -12.32 35.95
CA PRO A 186 16.45 -12.34 37.05
C PRO A 186 17.36 -13.56 36.99
N VAL A 187 18.61 -13.40 37.46
CA VAL A 187 19.59 -14.50 37.58
C VAL A 187 20.23 -14.52 38.98
N ASP A 188 20.82 -15.63 39.35
CA ASP A 188 21.64 -15.80 40.54
C ASP A 188 20.98 -15.31 41.86
N GLY A 189 19.65 -15.56 41.99
CA GLY A 189 18.88 -15.25 43.18
C GLY A 189 18.48 -13.76 43.30
N ALA A 190 18.70 -12.92 42.29
CA ALA A 190 18.11 -11.61 42.24
C ALA A 190 16.58 -11.71 42.02
N SER A 191 15.84 -10.69 42.41
CA SER A 191 14.41 -10.59 42.11
C SER A 191 14.19 -9.77 40.83
N GLU A 192 13.08 -10.04 40.17
CA GLU A 192 12.67 -9.27 38.97
C GLU A 192 12.61 -7.75 39.24
N ARG A 193 12.14 -7.38 40.45
CA ARG A 193 12.09 -5.98 40.91
C ARG A 193 13.47 -5.36 41.04
N GLU A 194 14.48 -6.10 41.52
CA GLU A 194 15.86 -5.60 41.62
C GLU A 194 16.48 -5.38 40.25
N VAL A 195 16.21 -6.27 39.29
CA VAL A 195 16.63 -6.09 37.89
C VAL A 195 15.96 -4.86 37.30
N ALA A 196 14.66 -4.71 37.48
CA ALA A 196 13.89 -3.59 36.99
C ALA A 196 14.35 -2.25 37.58
N ASP A 197 14.63 -2.18 38.88
CA ASP A 197 15.12 -0.98 39.57
C ASP A 197 16.49 -0.56 39.05
N ALA A 198 17.43 -1.50 38.97
CA ALA A 198 18.76 -1.24 38.44
C ALA A 198 18.75 -0.86 36.96
N ALA A 199 17.94 -1.57 36.15
CA ALA A 199 17.78 -1.26 34.72
C ALA A 199 17.16 0.11 34.50
N GLN A 200 16.16 0.49 35.29
CA GLN A 200 15.53 1.80 35.25
C GLN A 200 16.53 2.92 35.59
N LEU A 201 17.30 2.76 36.70
CA LEU A 201 18.32 3.73 37.07
C LEU A 201 19.37 3.93 35.98
N ALA A 202 19.88 2.83 35.41
CA ALA A 202 20.86 2.88 34.31
C ALA A 202 20.29 3.43 32.99
N SER A 203 18.97 3.60 32.89
CA SER A 203 18.27 4.08 31.70
C SER A 203 17.73 5.50 31.82
N LEU A 204 17.82 6.15 33.00
CA LEU A 204 17.23 7.49 33.21
C LEU A 204 17.83 8.58 32.33
N THR A 205 19.08 8.43 31.89
CA THR A 205 19.77 9.37 30.98
C THR A 205 19.91 8.82 29.56
N ASP A 206 19.33 7.65 29.31
CA ASP A 206 19.36 7.00 28.01
C ASP A 206 18.15 7.48 27.20
N GLU A 207 18.37 8.42 26.28
CA GLU A 207 17.32 9.00 25.43
C GLU A 207 16.91 8.11 24.25
N THR A 208 17.52 6.94 24.11
CA THR A 208 17.16 5.98 23.06
C THR A 208 15.74 5.44 23.29
N PRO A 209 15.02 5.01 22.24
CA PRO A 209 13.72 4.36 22.39
C PRO A 209 13.80 3.14 23.32
N GLU A 210 14.88 2.37 23.27
CA GLU A 210 15.15 1.21 24.12
C GLU A 210 15.27 1.61 25.58
N GLY A 211 16.07 2.64 25.89
CA GLY A 211 16.23 3.17 27.25
C GLY A 211 14.91 3.64 27.84
N ARG A 212 14.13 4.41 27.07
CA ARG A 212 12.79 4.87 27.47
C ARG A 212 11.83 3.70 27.71
N SER A 213 11.89 2.66 26.89
CA SER A 213 11.01 1.48 27.04
C SER A 213 11.28 0.72 28.32
N ILE A 214 12.55 0.64 28.78
CA ILE A 214 12.94 0.02 30.05
C ILE A 214 12.33 0.80 31.21
N VAL A 215 12.39 2.12 31.19
CA VAL A 215 11.80 2.99 32.24
C VAL A 215 10.29 2.81 32.28
N VAL A 216 9.63 2.74 31.12
CA VAL A 216 8.18 2.51 31.02
C VAL A 216 7.81 1.14 31.58
N LEU A 217 8.49 0.07 31.17
CA LEU A 217 8.22 -1.29 31.63
C LEU A 217 8.40 -1.43 33.14
N ALA A 218 9.47 -0.84 33.69
CA ALA A 218 9.72 -0.85 35.14
C ALA A 218 8.60 -0.14 35.91
N LYS A 219 8.07 0.95 35.37
CA LYS A 219 6.93 1.67 35.94
C LYS A 219 5.64 0.84 35.88
N GLU A 220 5.36 0.21 34.74
CA GLU A 220 4.13 -0.57 34.54
C GLU A 220 4.08 -1.82 35.43
N LEU A 221 5.18 -2.57 35.52
CA LEU A 221 5.21 -3.83 36.26
C LEU A 221 5.38 -3.64 37.78
N PHE A 222 6.15 -2.62 38.20
CA PHE A 222 6.58 -2.50 39.60
C PHE A 222 6.27 -1.15 40.25
N ASP A 223 5.56 -0.23 39.54
CA ASP A 223 5.29 1.17 39.95
C ASP A 223 6.58 1.93 40.36
N ILE A 224 7.71 1.60 39.68
CA ILE A 224 8.98 2.29 39.91
C ILE A 224 8.91 3.61 39.17
N ARG A 225 8.80 4.73 39.91
CA ARG A 225 8.71 6.08 39.36
C ARG A 225 10.08 6.63 39.04
N ALA A 226 10.12 7.54 38.04
CA ALA A 226 11.35 8.25 37.70
C ALA A 226 11.87 9.04 38.92
N ARG A 227 13.16 8.91 39.21
CA ARG A 227 13.84 9.63 40.27
C ARG A 227 14.36 10.97 39.76
N VAL A 228 14.39 11.99 40.60
CA VAL A 228 14.93 13.31 40.24
C VAL A 228 16.45 13.21 40.30
N LEU A 229 17.11 13.44 39.16
CA LEU A 229 18.56 13.35 39.03
C LEU A 229 19.30 14.55 39.64
N GLU A 230 18.67 15.75 39.60
CA GLU A 230 19.28 16.97 40.11
C GLU A 230 19.41 16.95 41.65
N GLY A 231 20.65 17.11 42.14
CA GLY A 231 20.92 17.13 43.58
C GLY A 231 20.99 15.79 44.27
N SER A 232 20.86 14.65 43.56
CA SER A 232 20.85 13.29 44.14
C SER A 232 22.24 12.69 44.38
N GLY A 233 23.32 13.34 43.97
CA GLY A 233 24.67 12.76 44.05
C GLY A 233 24.93 11.62 43.06
N MET A 234 24.06 11.45 42.06
CA MET A 234 24.24 10.48 40.99
C MET A 234 25.29 10.96 39.98
N THR A 235 26.21 10.07 39.60
CA THR A 235 27.12 10.25 38.47
C THR A 235 26.67 9.38 37.32
N THR A 236 26.29 9.97 36.20
CA THR A 236 25.81 9.22 35.03
C THR A 236 26.97 8.84 34.12
N ILE A 237 26.91 7.62 33.58
CA ILE A 237 27.87 7.09 32.61
C ILE A 237 27.12 6.91 31.30
N PRO A 238 27.39 7.81 30.32
CA PRO A 238 26.72 7.74 29.02
C PRO A 238 27.18 6.51 28.23
N PHE A 239 26.30 6.02 27.36
CA PHE A 239 26.65 4.95 26.43
C PHE A 239 27.73 5.42 25.45
N THR A 240 28.76 4.60 25.23
CA THR A 240 29.74 4.80 24.14
C THR A 240 29.86 3.54 23.30
N ALA A 241 30.22 3.71 22.02
CA ALA A 241 30.42 2.57 21.12
C ALA A 241 31.56 1.64 21.58
N GLN A 242 32.58 2.21 22.27
CA GLN A 242 33.75 1.47 22.75
C GLN A 242 33.40 0.61 23.95
N THR A 243 32.68 1.16 24.95
CA THR A 243 32.29 0.42 26.14
C THR A 243 31.07 -0.45 25.94
N ARG A 244 30.18 -0.07 25.03
CA ARG A 244 28.87 -0.67 24.77
C ARG A 244 28.01 -0.86 26.02
N MET A 245 28.22 0.04 26.99
CA MET A 245 27.55 0.07 28.28
C MET A 245 27.17 1.51 28.63
N SER A 246 26.09 1.64 29.38
CA SER A 246 25.69 2.86 30.09
C SER A 246 25.45 2.53 31.54
N GLY A 247 25.36 3.55 32.39
CA GLY A 247 25.11 3.27 33.79
C GLY A 247 25.02 4.50 34.66
N VAL A 248 25.01 4.25 35.95
CA VAL A 248 24.98 5.28 36.99
C VAL A 248 25.72 4.80 38.24
N ASP A 249 26.45 5.73 38.85
CA ASP A 249 27.00 5.52 40.20
C ASP A 249 26.12 6.31 41.17
N PHE A 250 25.49 5.61 42.11
CA PHE A 250 24.52 6.17 43.02
C PHE A 250 24.58 5.49 44.41
N GLU A 251 24.63 6.30 45.47
CA GLU A 251 24.68 5.81 46.88
C GLU A 251 25.83 4.81 47.16
N GLY A 252 26.93 4.93 46.44
CA GLY A 252 28.09 4.04 46.57
C GLY A 252 27.94 2.73 45.79
N HIS A 253 26.90 2.56 44.99
CA HIS A 253 26.69 1.44 44.08
C HIS A 253 27.03 1.80 42.64
N GLU A 254 27.70 0.90 41.93
CA GLU A 254 27.97 0.98 40.49
C GLU A 254 26.96 0.14 39.72
N ILE A 255 26.09 0.80 38.95
CA ILE A 255 25.08 0.14 38.13
C ILE A 255 25.48 0.26 36.66
N ARG A 256 25.53 -0.86 35.97
CA ARG A 256 25.90 -0.93 34.53
C ARG A 256 24.86 -1.72 33.74
N LYS A 257 24.51 -1.21 32.57
CA LYS A 257 23.60 -1.86 31.62
C LYS A 257 24.24 -1.81 30.23
N GLY A 258 24.17 -2.89 29.48
CA GLY A 258 24.71 -2.90 28.11
C GLY A 258 24.70 -4.25 27.43
N ALA A 259 25.43 -4.34 26.33
CA ALA A 259 25.57 -5.56 25.55
C ALA A 259 26.12 -6.70 26.41
N ALA A 260 25.58 -7.91 26.18
CA ALA A 260 25.87 -9.06 27.06
C ALA A 260 27.36 -9.36 27.18
N ASP A 261 28.10 -9.31 26.09
CA ASP A 261 29.54 -9.53 26.07
C ASP A 261 30.34 -8.41 26.77
N ALA A 262 29.90 -7.15 26.63
CA ALA A 262 30.55 -6.00 27.24
C ALA A 262 30.40 -6.01 28.77
N VAL A 263 29.15 -6.18 29.26
CA VAL A 263 28.88 -6.24 30.71
C VAL A 263 29.52 -7.48 31.34
N LYS A 264 29.51 -8.62 30.63
CA LYS A 264 30.25 -9.85 31.07
C LYS A 264 31.74 -9.52 31.27
N SER A 265 32.40 -8.96 30.25
CA SER A 265 33.82 -8.62 30.34
C SER A 265 34.14 -7.62 31.46
N TYR A 266 33.28 -6.63 31.66
CA TYR A 266 33.38 -5.67 32.75
C TYR A 266 33.31 -6.35 34.12
N VAL A 267 32.27 -7.18 34.36
CA VAL A 267 32.06 -7.87 35.63
C VAL A 267 33.21 -8.82 35.93
N GLU A 268 33.68 -9.61 34.96
CA GLU A 268 34.82 -10.50 35.08
C GLU A 268 36.13 -9.75 35.38
N SER A 269 36.38 -8.58 34.75
CA SER A 269 37.54 -7.75 35.01
C SER A 269 37.57 -7.18 36.43
N CYS A 270 36.39 -6.99 37.04
CA CYS A 270 36.24 -6.52 38.40
C CYS A 270 36.18 -7.67 39.44
N GLY A 271 36.44 -8.93 39.03
CA GLY A 271 36.45 -10.11 39.92
C GLY A 271 35.09 -10.75 40.18
N GLY A 272 34.04 -10.32 39.45
CA GLY A 272 32.71 -10.95 39.45
C GLY A 272 32.67 -12.21 38.58
N THR A 273 31.52 -12.87 38.53
CA THR A 273 31.33 -14.13 37.79
C THR A 273 30.17 -14.05 36.83
N TYR A 274 30.33 -14.66 35.64
CA TYR A 274 29.28 -14.88 34.66
C TYR A 274 28.74 -16.30 34.82
N SER A 275 27.53 -16.44 35.37
CA SER A 275 26.97 -17.74 35.74
C SER A 275 26.37 -18.49 34.52
N ALA A 276 26.23 -19.82 34.66
CA ALA A 276 25.54 -20.64 33.67
C ALA A 276 24.05 -20.25 33.53
N GLN A 277 23.41 -19.78 34.61
CA GLN A 277 22.04 -19.28 34.56
C GLN A 277 21.93 -18.01 33.73
N CYS A 278 22.87 -17.09 33.87
CA CYS A 278 22.96 -15.88 33.05
C CYS A 278 23.19 -16.22 31.57
N ALA A 279 24.11 -17.15 31.28
CA ALA A 279 24.35 -17.62 29.90
C ALA A 279 23.09 -18.19 29.28
N SER A 280 22.35 -19.02 30.00
CA SER A 280 21.09 -19.60 29.55
C SER A 280 20.01 -18.55 29.29
N ALA A 281 19.90 -17.51 30.14
CA ALA A 281 18.95 -16.42 29.94
C ALA A 281 19.30 -15.59 28.70
N VAL A 282 20.56 -15.27 28.50
CA VAL A 282 21.04 -14.56 27.27
C VAL A 282 20.75 -15.39 26.03
N GLU A 283 21.04 -16.69 26.05
CA GLU A 283 20.77 -17.58 24.92
C GLU A 283 19.28 -17.72 24.64
N HIS A 284 18.45 -17.79 25.66
CA HIS A 284 16.99 -17.83 25.54
C HIS A 284 16.47 -16.60 24.79
N VAL A 285 16.87 -15.40 25.22
CA VAL A 285 16.47 -14.14 24.58
C VAL A 285 16.95 -14.09 23.13
N SER A 286 18.21 -14.48 22.88
CA SER A 286 18.80 -14.47 21.52
C SER A 286 18.09 -15.44 20.58
N ARG A 287 17.76 -16.66 21.06
CA ARG A 287 17.00 -17.66 20.28
C ARG A 287 15.57 -17.22 19.98
N ALA A 288 14.96 -16.44 20.87
CA ALA A 288 13.65 -15.85 20.65
C ALA A 288 13.68 -14.63 19.71
N GLY A 289 14.84 -14.30 19.14
CA GLY A 289 15.02 -13.17 18.22
C GLY A 289 15.11 -11.81 18.89
N GLY A 290 15.22 -11.76 20.21
CA GLY A 290 15.39 -10.52 20.96
C GLY A 290 16.85 -10.13 21.17
N THR A 291 17.04 -8.93 21.73
CA THR A 291 18.35 -8.44 22.14
C THR A 291 18.47 -8.52 23.68
N PRO A 292 19.39 -9.33 24.20
CA PRO A 292 19.64 -9.37 25.63
C PRO A 292 20.52 -8.19 26.06
N LEU A 293 20.04 -7.36 27.00
CA LEU A 293 20.88 -6.40 27.73
C LEU A 293 21.13 -6.91 29.14
N LEU A 294 22.39 -7.05 29.53
CA LEU A 294 22.74 -7.39 30.90
C LEU A 294 22.65 -6.17 31.81
N VAL A 295 22.22 -6.41 33.04
CA VAL A 295 22.20 -5.43 34.13
C VAL A 295 23.03 -5.95 35.29
N ALA A 296 24.03 -5.16 35.73
CA ALA A 296 24.91 -5.49 36.84
C ALA A 296 24.89 -4.38 37.90
N ARG A 297 25.06 -4.75 39.14
CA ARG A 297 25.28 -3.86 40.29
C ARG A 297 26.49 -4.39 41.07
N ASP A 298 27.45 -3.51 41.37
CA ASP A 298 28.63 -3.83 42.17
C ASP A 298 29.33 -5.11 41.68
N HIS A 299 29.56 -5.20 40.37
CA HIS A 299 30.24 -6.33 39.71
C HIS A 299 29.50 -7.68 39.79
N ARG A 300 28.21 -7.67 40.22
CA ARG A 300 27.32 -8.83 40.18
C ARG A 300 26.24 -8.62 39.13
N ILE A 301 26.06 -9.58 38.23
CA ILE A 301 24.96 -9.58 37.28
C ILE A 301 23.66 -9.86 38.04
N LEU A 302 22.68 -8.98 37.89
CA LEU A 302 21.33 -9.14 38.47
C LEU A 302 20.39 -9.86 37.50
N GLY A 303 20.51 -9.61 36.22
CA GLY A 303 19.60 -10.19 35.24
C GLY A 303 19.78 -9.65 33.81
N VAL A 304 18.84 -10.04 32.99
CA VAL A 304 18.76 -9.70 31.57
C VAL A 304 17.49 -8.91 31.30
N VAL A 305 17.59 -7.80 30.59
CA VAL A 305 16.45 -7.12 29.98
C VAL A 305 16.24 -7.70 28.59
N TYR A 306 15.07 -8.24 28.35
CA TYR A 306 14.66 -8.75 27.04
C TYR A 306 14.10 -7.61 26.19
N LEU A 307 14.84 -7.18 25.17
CA LEU A 307 14.34 -6.26 24.16
C LEU A 307 13.84 -7.05 22.96
N LYS A 308 12.60 -6.79 22.53
CA LYS A 308 12.04 -7.40 21.33
C LYS A 308 11.33 -6.37 20.45
N ASP A 309 11.15 -6.71 19.17
CA ASP A 309 10.25 -5.99 18.29
C ASP A 309 8.81 -6.25 18.70
N ILE A 310 8.05 -5.19 18.94
CA ILE A 310 6.64 -5.29 19.35
C ILE A 310 5.75 -5.24 18.12
N VAL A 311 4.94 -6.28 17.96
CA VAL A 311 3.88 -6.33 16.94
C VAL A 311 2.83 -5.27 17.26
N LYS A 312 2.44 -4.46 16.27
CA LYS A 312 1.44 -3.40 16.43
C LYS A 312 0.09 -3.98 16.86
N GLN A 313 -0.59 -3.31 17.78
CA GLN A 313 -1.90 -3.76 18.28
C GLN A 313 -2.95 -3.78 17.16
N GLY A 314 -3.85 -4.77 17.18
CA GLY A 314 -4.94 -4.92 16.23
C GLY A 314 -4.52 -5.45 14.85
N ILE A 315 -3.23 -5.75 14.62
CA ILE A 315 -2.76 -6.18 13.30
C ILE A 315 -3.28 -7.57 12.92
N LYS A 316 -3.43 -8.45 13.91
CA LYS A 316 -3.92 -9.83 13.70
C LYS A 316 -5.37 -9.85 13.20
N GLU A 317 -6.21 -9.01 13.77
CA GLU A 317 -7.59 -8.80 13.35
C GLU A 317 -7.64 -8.23 11.93
N ASN A 318 -6.77 -7.26 11.63
CA ASN A 318 -6.68 -6.67 10.31
C ASN A 318 -6.26 -7.68 9.22
N PHE A 319 -5.32 -8.58 9.53
CA PHE A 319 -4.94 -9.64 8.58
C PHE A 319 -6.06 -10.68 8.43
N ALA A 320 -6.84 -10.95 9.47
CA ALA A 320 -8.03 -11.78 9.36
C ALA A 320 -9.07 -11.13 8.42
N ASP A 321 -9.30 -9.82 8.50
CA ASP A 321 -10.19 -9.08 7.60
C ASP A 321 -9.70 -9.13 6.14
N LEU A 322 -8.39 -8.91 5.90
CA LEU A 322 -7.79 -9.02 4.57
C LEU A 322 -7.97 -10.43 3.99
N ARG A 323 -7.81 -11.46 4.82
CA ARG A 323 -8.04 -12.85 4.41
C ARG A 323 -9.49 -13.11 4.00
N THR A 324 -10.48 -12.52 4.71
CA THR A 324 -11.89 -12.61 4.31
C THR A 324 -12.17 -11.92 2.97
N MET A 325 -11.36 -10.93 2.60
CA MET A 325 -11.40 -10.26 1.29
C MET A 325 -10.68 -11.04 0.19
N GLY A 326 -10.09 -12.21 0.51
CA GLY A 326 -9.37 -13.07 -0.44
C GLY A 326 -7.93 -12.63 -0.69
N ILE A 327 -7.31 -11.88 0.22
CA ILE A 327 -5.94 -11.38 0.10
C ILE A 327 -5.01 -12.27 0.95
N LYS A 328 -3.98 -12.83 0.32
CA LYS A 328 -2.90 -13.52 0.99
C LYS A 328 -1.90 -12.50 1.57
N THR A 329 -1.58 -12.62 2.85
CA THR A 329 -0.60 -11.75 3.52
C THR A 329 0.73 -12.48 3.70
N VAL A 330 1.82 -11.87 3.26
CA VAL A 330 3.17 -12.44 3.33
C VAL A 330 4.11 -11.42 3.98
N MET A 331 4.67 -11.77 5.14
CA MET A 331 5.69 -10.95 5.78
C MET A 331 7.04 -11.17 5.10
N ILE A 332 7.79 -10.09 4.88
CA ILE A 332 9.13 -10.17 4.32
C ILE A 332 10.12 -9.45 5.25
N THR A 333 11.22 -10.11 5.61
CA THR A 333 12.16 -9.59 6.61
C THR A 333 13.58 -10.08 6.38
N GLY A 334 14.57 -9.26 6.74
CA GLY A 334 15.98 -9.66 6.80
C GLY A 334 16.36 -10.56 7.99
N ASP A 335 15.44 -10.79 8.93
CA ASP A 335 15.68 -11.64 10.08
C ASP A 335 15.92 -13.11 9.71
N ASN A 336 16.52 -13.85 10.63
CA ASN A 336 16.67 -15.30 10.51
C ASN A 336 15.29 -16.02 10.54
N PRO A 337 15.19 -17.25 10.01
CA PRO A 337 13.92 -17.96 9.89
C PRO A 337 13.17 -18.18 11.21
N LEU A 338 13.88 -18.36 12.34
CA LEU A 338 13.25 -18.59 13.63
C LEU A 338 12.56 -17.34 14.17
N THR A 339 13.24 -16.19 14.09
CA THR A 339 12.67 -14.88 14.46
C THR A 339 11.49 -14.53 13.55
N ALA A 340 11.66 -14.72 12.26
CA ALA A 340 10.60 -14.46 11.28
C ALA A 340 9.36 -15.31 11.55
N ALA A 341 9.52 -16.60 11.83
CA ALA A 341 8.42 -17.50 12.15
C ALA A 341 7.67 -17.08 13.42
N ALA A 342 8.40 -16.68 14.46
CA ALA A 342 7.80 -16.23 15.72
C ALA A 342 6.93 -14.97 15.52
N ILE A 343 7.45 -13.97 14.81
CA ILE A 343 6.73 -12.71 14.51
C ILE A 343 5.55 -12.96 13.58
N ALA A 344 5.73 -13.80 12.55
CA ALA A 344 4.68 -14.17 11.62
C ALA A 344 3.49 -14.83 12.35
N ALA A 345 3.76 -15.75 13.27
CA ALA A 345 2.74 -16.41 14.09
C ALA A 345 2.04 -15.42 15.04
N GLU A 346 2.78 -14.51 15.69
CA GLU A 346 2.23 -13.48 16.58
C GLU A 346 1.34 -12.51 15.79
N ALA A 347 1.80 -12.04 14.63
CA ALA A 347 1.07 -11.12 13.77
C ALA A 347 -0.11 -11.79 13.05
N GLY A 348 -0.06 -13.10 12.81
CA GLY A 348 -1.11 -13.86 12.14
C GLY A 348 -1.11 -13.69 10.62
N VAL A 349 0.06 -13.48 10.00
CA VAL A 349 0.22 -13.50 8.53
C VAL A 349 0.11 -14.93 7.99
N ASP A 350 -0.19 -15.06 6.68
CA ASP A 350 -0.37 -16.37 6.05
C ASP A 350 0.95 -17.07 5.73
N ASP A 351 2.00 -16.27 5.46
CA ASP A 351 3.30 -16.78 5.04
C ASP A 351 4.42 -15.78 5.38
N PHE A 352 5.68 -16.19 5.29
CA PHE A 352 6.80 -15.27 5.48
C PHE A 352 8.02 -15.63 4.64
N ILE A 353 8.84 -14.64 4.33
CA ILE A 353 10.14 -14.77 3.66
C ILE A 353 11.19 -14.18 4.60
N ALA A 354 12.11 -15.01 5.07
CA ALA A 354 13.21 -14.65 5.96
C ALA A 354 14.50 -14.37 5.17
N GLU A 355 15.50 -13.77 5.83
CA GLU A 355 16.83 -13.46 5.25
C GLU A 355 16.73 -12.69 3.91
N ALA A 356 15.70 -11.85 3.80
CA ALA A 356 15.39 -11.16 2.55
C ALA A 356 16.35 -9.99 2.32
N THR A 357 16.99 -10.01 1.15
CA THR A 357 17.75 -8.88 0.57
C THR A 357 16.83 -8.06 -0.34
N PRO A 358 17.23 -6.84 -0.76
CA PRO A 358 16.46 -6.07 -1.76
C PRO A 358 16.18 -6.85 -3.04
N GLU A 359 17.15 -7.67 -3.51
CA GLU A 359 17.02 -8.51 -4.69
C GLU A 359 15.98 -9.61 -4.47
N THR A 360 15.98 -10.27 -3.30
CA THR A 360 14.99 -11.31 -2.99
C THR A 360 13.59 -10.73 -2.80
N LYS A 361 13.45 -9.53 -2.24
CA LYS A 361 12.18 -8.79 -2.17
C LYS A 361 11.62 -8.54 -3.58
N LEU A 362 12.47 -8.02 -4.46
CA LEU A 362 12.11 -7.77 -5.87
C LEU A 362 11.75 -9.05 -6.61
N ALA A 363 12.55 -10.12 -6.42
CA ALA A 363 12.31 -11.42 -7.05
C ALA A 363 10.99 -12.06 -6.61
N ALA A 364 10.63 -11.95 -5.32
CA ALA A 364 9.37 -12.46 -4.80
C ALA A 364 8.15 -11.77 -5.45
N ILE A 365 8.20 -10.44 -5.62
CA ILE A 365 7.12 -9.71 -6.32
C ILE A 365 7.01 -10.19 -7.77
N ARG A 366 8.12 -10.28 -8.49
CA ARG A 366 8.14 -10.75 -9.89
C ARG A 366 7.61 -12.17 -10.03
N GLN A 367 7.90 -13.04 -9.07
CA GLN A 367 7.39 -14.41 -9.05
C GLN A 367 5.86 -14.42 -8.92
N TYR A 368 5.28 -13.75 -7.92
CA TYR A 368 3.82 -13.67 -7.77
C TYR A 368 3.15 -13.04 -9.00
N GLN A 369 3.75 -11.99 -9.57
CA GLN A 369 3.26 -11.37 -10.81
C GLN A 369 3.33 -12.33 -12.02
N ALA A 370 4.35 -13.19 -12.11
CA ALA A 370 4.47 -14.20 -13.16
C ALA A 370 3.42 -15.32 -13.00
N GLU A 371 3.02 -15.62 -11.78
CA GLU A 371 1.92 -16.55 -11.44
C GLU A 371 0.53 -15.95 -11.72
N GLY A 372 0.46 -14.66 -12.09
CA GLY A 372 -0.78 -13.95 -12.45
C GLY A 372 -1.43 -13.19 -11.31
N HIS A 373 -0.75 -13.04 -10.18
CA HIS A 373 -1.22 -12.29 -9.04
C HIS A 373 -1.02 -10.78 -9.18
N MET A 374 -1.94 -10.01 -8.60
CA MET A 374 -1.81 -8.57 -8.38
C MET A 374 -1.19 -8.32 -7.00
N VAL A 375 0.01 -7.77 -6.99
CA VAL A 375 0.84 -7.68 -5.79
C VAL A 375 0.83 -6.27 -5.23
N ALA A 376 0.45 -6.14 -3.96
CA ALA A 376 0.74 -4.96 -3.17
C ALA A 376 1.99 -5.16 -2.31
N MET A 377 2.77 -4.10 -2.12
CA MET A 377 3.94 -4.06 -1.24
C MET A 377 3.85 -2.86 -0.31
N THR A 378 4.19 -3.06 0.96
CA THR A 378 4.42 -1.97 1.90
C THR A 378 5.84 -2.03 2.43
N GLY A 379 6.44 -0.87 2.61
CA GLY A 379 7.78 -0.74 3.16
C GLY A 379 8.11 0.71 3.49
N ASP A 380 9.17 0.93 4.24
CA ASP A 380 9.63 2.25 4.69
C ASP A 380 11.12 2.50 4.44
N GLY A 381 11.93 1.48 4.19
CA GLY A 381 13.36 1.56 3.96
C GLY A 381 13.76 1.85 2.50
N THR A 382 14.96 2.36 2.30
CA THR A 382 15.56 2.49 0.96
C THR A 382 15.79 1.12 0.31
N ASN A 383 16.02 0.09 1.09
CA ASN A 383 16.12 -1.30 0.65
C ASN A 383 14.80 -1.86 0.09
N ASP A 384 13.66 -1.22 0.40
CA ASP A 384 12.35 -1.57 -0.14
C ASP A 384 12.05 -0.89 -1.48
N ALA A 385 12.74 0.20 -1.80
CA ALA A 385 12.44 1.02 -2.97
C ALA A 385 12.35 0.23 -4.29
N PRO A 386 13.25 -0.72 -4.62
CA PRO A 386 13.13 -1.54 -5.82
C PRO A 386 11.86 -2.41 -5.84
N ALA A 387 11.52 -2.99 -4.70
CA ALA A 387 10.33 -3.81 -4.52
C ALA A 387 9.05 -2.97 -4.63
N LEU A 388 9.03 -1.80 -3.98
CA LEU A 388 7.94 -0.81 -4.09
C LEU A 388 7.76 -0.32 -5.53
N ALA A 389 8.84 -0.06 -6.26
CA ALA A 389 8.76 0.37 -7.66
C ALA A 389 8.17 -0.72 -8.58
N GLN A 390 8.45 -1.99 -8.31
CA GLN A 390 7.96 -3.13 -9.10
C GLN A 390 6.51 -3.50 -8.78
N ALA A 391 6.07 -3.37 -7.53
CA ALA A 391 4.73 -3.78 -7.10
C ALA A 391 3.63 -3.02 -7.86
N ASP A 392 2.50 -3.70 -8.12
CA ASP A 392 1.34 -3.09 -8.78
C ASP A 392 0.73 -1.98 -7.91
N VAL A 393 0.69 -2.22 -6.61
CA VAL A 393 0.33 -1.25 -5.58
C VAL A 393 1.47 -1.16 -4.56
N ALA A 394 2.03 0.02 -4.39
CA ALA A 394 3.14 0.25 -3.50
C ALA A 394 2.81 1.35 -2.50
N VAL A 395 2.73 0.98 -1.23
CA VAL A 395 2.39 1.88 -0.14
C VAL A 395 3.63 2.16 0.71
N ALA A 396 4.17 3.36 0.59
CA ALA A 396 5.25 3.81 1.46
C ALA A 396 4.67 4.41 2.75
N MET A 397 5.34 4.18 3.88
CA MET A 397 4.97 4.80 5.15
C MET A 397 5.45 6.24 5.19
N ASN A 398 4.72 7.14 5.85
CA ASN A 398 5.15 8.54 6.01
C ASN A 398 6.43 8.67 6.84
N SER A 399 6.65 7.77 7.79
CA SER A 399 7.90 7.64 8.54
C SER A 399 9.07 7.14 7.69
N GLY A 400 8.79 6.57 6.51
CA GLY A 400 9.78 5.96 5.65
C GLY A 400 10.70 6.94 4.94
N THR A 401 11.75 6.39 4.32
CA THR A 401 12.77 7.16 3.58
C THR A 401 12.19 7.85 2.35
N GLN A 402 12.87 8.89 1.89
CA GLN A 402 12.47 9.60 0.67
C GLN A 402 12.46 8.65 -0.56
N ALA A 403 13.44 7.75 -0.64
CA ALA A 403 13.52 6.76 -1.72
C ALA A 403 12.30 5.82 -1.74
N ALA A 404 11.84 5.34 -0.58
CA ALA A 404 10.64 4.52 -0.48
C ALA A 404 9.39 5.29 -0.92
N LYS A 405 9.24 6.57 -0.50
CA LYS A 405 8.11 7.43 -0.90
C LYS A 405 8.07 7.71 -2.39
N GLU A 406 9.22 7.94 -3.03
CA GLU A 406 9.31 8.18 -4.47
C GLU A 406 9.05 6.91 -5.30
N ALA A 407 9.50 5.76 -4.80
CA ALA A 407 9.25 4.46 -5.44
C ALA A 407 7.78 4.01 -5.29
N GLY A 408 7.10 4.43 -4.23
CA GLY A 408 5.69 4.13 -3.99
C GLY A 408 4.75 4.80 -4.99
N ASN A 409 3.53 4.29 -5.12
CA ASN A 409 2.43 4.97 -5.81
C ASN A 409 1.31 5.43 -4.86
N MET A 410 1.49 5.13 -3.57
CA MET A 410 0.69 5.65 -2.45
C MET A 410 1.60 5.94 -1.26
N VAL A 411 1.19 6.89 -0.41
CA VAL A 411 1.85 7.19 0.86
C VAL A 411 0.81 7.17 1.98
N ASP A 412 1.01 6.31 2.97
CA ASP A 412 0.22 6.27 4.20
C ASP A 412 0.75 7.32 5.18
N LEU A 413 -0.02 8.37 5.41
CA LEU A 413 0.37 9.50 6.26
C LEU A 413 0.37 9.16 7.76
N ASP A 414 -0.40 8.17 8.17
CA ASP A 414 -0.49 7.71 9.56
C ASP A 414 0.57 6.65 9.90
N SER A 415 1.29 6.13 8.90
CA SER A 415 2.22 4.99 9.03
C SER A 415 1.59 3.81 9.76
N SER A 416 0.32 3.52 9.44
CA SER A 416 -0.48 2.49 10.10
C SER A 416 -0.82 1.34 9.14
N PRO A 417 -0.43 0.11 9.42
CA PRO A 417 -0.76 -1.03 8.56
C PRO A 417 -2.26 -1.29 8.42
N THR A 418 -3.09 -0.73 9.32
CA THR A 418 -4.55 -0.82 9.25
C THR A 418 -5.10 -0.10 8.03
N LYS A 419 -4.39 0.91 7.51
CA LYS A 419 -4.78 1.68 6.31
C LYS A 419 -4.82 0.83 5.04
N LEU A 420 -4.08 -0.28 5.01
CA LEU A 420 -4.13 -1.21 3.87
C LEU A 420 -5.54 -1.76 3.63
N ILE A 421 -6.30 -2.01 4.71
CA ILE A 421 -7.71 -2.44 4.60
C ILE A 421 -8.53 -1.34 3.94
N ASP A 422 -8.36 -0.09 4.36
CA ASP A 422 -9.08 1.05 3.78
C ASP A 422 -8.71 1.23 2.30
N ILE A 423 -7.42 1.11 1.96
CA ILE A 423 -6.93 1.18 0.57
C ILE A 423 -7.61 0.12 -0.29
N VAL A 424 -7.59 -1.14 0.14
CA VAL A 424 -8.21 -2.25 -0.59
C VAL A 424 -9.74 -2.08 -0.67
N ARG A 425 -10.39 -1.70 0.43
CA ARG A 425 -11.85 -1.50 0.48
C ARG A 425 -12.28 -0.38 -0.48
N ILE A 426 -11.56 0.74 -0.50
CA ILE A 426 -11.79 1.85 -1.43
C ILE A 426 -11.54 1.41 -2.86
N GLY A 427 -10.45 0.68 -3.13
CA GLY A 427 -10.14 0.11 -4.44
C GLY A 427 -11.27 -0.81 -4.94
N LYS A 428 -11.71 -1.78 -4.13
CA LYS A 428 -12.84 -2.66 -4.45
C LYS A 428 -14.13 -1.88 -4.71
N GLN A 429 -14.40 -0.81 -3.95
CA GLN A 429 -15.56 0.05 -4.21
C GLN A 429 -15.45 0.78 -5.55
N LEU A 430 -14.24 1.24 -5.94
CA LEU A 430 -14.01 1.83 -7.24
C LEU A 430 -14.27 0.85 -8.38
N LEU A 431 -13.73 -0.37 -8.29
CA LEU A 431 -13.96 -1.42 -9.27
C LEU A 431 -15.45 -1.75 -9.44
N MET A 432 -16.18 -1.85 -8.33
CA MET A 432 -17.64 -2.05 -8.38
C MET A 432 -18.36 -0.88 -9.05
N THR A 433 -17.95 0.36 -8.74
CA THR A 433 -18.52 1.56 -9.35
C THR A 433 -18.26 1.58 -10.85
N ARG A 434 -17.03 1.31 -11.25
CA ARG A 434 -16.64 1.21 -12.65
C ARG A 434 -17.42 0.12 -13.38
N GLY A 435 -17.51 -1.10 -12.85
CA GLY A 435 -18.26 -2.19 -13.42
C GLY A 435 -19.74 -1.86 -13.60
N SER A 436 -20.37 -1.23 -12.60
CA SER A 436 -21.76 -0.80 -12.66
C SER A 436 -22.01 0.27 -13.74
N LEU A 437 -21.16 1.29 -13.81
CA LEU A 437 -21.28 2.36 -14.80
C LEU A 437 -20.93 1.89 -16.21
N THR A 438 -19.96 0.98 -16.36
CA THR A 438 -19.67 0.34 -17.65
C THR A 438 -20.86 -0.48 -18.14
N THR A 439 -21.48 -1.28 -17.27
CA THR A 439 -22.70 -2.05 -17.60
C THR A 439 -23.83 -1.13 -18.05
N PHE A 440 -24.06 -0.05 -17.31
CA PHE A 440 -25.07 0.95 -17.70
C PHE A 440 -24.76 1.57 -19.07
N SER A 441 -23.49 1.99 -19.28
CA SER A 441 -23.08 2.67 -20.51
C SER A 441 -23.25 1.77 -21.75
N ILE A 442 -22.81 0.50 -21.66
CA ILE A 442 -22.97 -0.45 -22.77
C ILE A 442 -24.45 -0.66 -23.08
N ALA A 443 -25.26 -0.89 -22.05
CA ALA A 443 -26.70 -1.08 -22.22
C ALA A 443 -27.38 0.15 -22.82
N ASN A 444 -26.97 1.34 -22.38
CA ASN A 444 -27.44 2.63 -22.88
C ASN A 444 -27.06 2.85 -24.35
N ASP A 445 -25.82 2.53 -24.73
CA ASP A 445 -25.35 2.70 -26.10
C ASP A 445 -26.06 1.73 -27.05
N VAL A 446 -26.24 0.46 -26.66
CA VAL A 446 -27.02 -0.51 -27.43
C VAL A 446 -28.47 -0.07 -27.57
N ALA A 447 -29.10 0.42 -26.50
CA ALA A 447 -30.48 0.89 -26.53
C ALA A 447 -30.69 2.06 -27.51
N LYS A 448 -29.72 2.96 -27.63
CA LYS A 448 -29.75 4.08 -28.59
C LYS A 448 -29.80 3.61 -30.04
N TYR A 449 -29.18 2.48 -30.41
CA TYR A 449 -29.30 1.90 -31.75
C TYR A 449 -30.75 1.59 -32.10
N PHE A 450 -31.46 0.89 -31.21
CA PHE A 450 -32.86 0.54 -31.41
C PHE A 450 -33.79 1.75 -31.36
N ALA A 451 -33.32 2.85 -30.76
CA ALA A 451 -34.03 4.12 -30.74
C ALA A 451 -33.92 4.90 -32.06
N ILE A 452 -32.71 4.99 -32.58
CA ILE A 452 -32.38 5.96 -33.64
C ILE A 452 -32.45 5.32 -35.04
N ILE A 453 -31.89 4.11 -35.21
CA ILE A 453 -31.78 3.47 -36.52
C ILE A 453 -33.16 3.23 -37.17
N PRO A 454 -34.17 2.67 -36.46
CA PRO A 454 -35.51 2.52 -37.05
C PRO A 454 -36.08 3.87 -37.52
N ALA A 455 -36.00 4.92 -36.70
CA ALA A 455 -36.54 6.23 -37.05
C ALA A 455 -35.85 6.85 -38.28
N LEU A 456 -34.57 6.59 -38.48
CA LEU A 456 -33.81 7.05 -39.64
C LEU A 456 -34.19 6.33 -40.94
N PHE A 457 -34.47 5.04 -40.87
CA PHE A 457 -34.59 4.17 -42.04
C PHE A 457 -36.01 3.76 -42.38
N VAL A 458 -37.03 4.04 -41.52
CA VAL A 458 -38.44 3.83 -41.86
C VAL A 458 -38.85 4.42 -43.20
N PRO A 459 -38.39 5.65 -43.61
CA PRO A 459 -38.74 6.18 -44.91
C PRO A 459 -38.26 5.34 -46.10
N LEU A 460 -37.14 4.61 -45.96
CA LEU A 460 -36.59 3.71 -46.96
C LEU A 460 -37.10 2.27 -46.83
N TYR A 461 -37.27 1.83 -45.60
CA TYR A 461 -37.67 0.46 -45.29
C TYR A 461 -38.84 0.47 -44.31
N PRO A 462 -40.11 0.60 -44.84
CA PRO A 462 -41.31 0.71 -43.98
C PRO A 462 -41.48 -0.45 -42.97
N ALA A 463 -40.94 -1.63 -43.28
CA ALA A 463 -40.96 -2.77 -42.35
C ALA A 463 -40.24 -2.48 -41.01
N LEU A 464 -39.34 -1.52 -40.98
CA LEU A 464 -38.64 -1.11 -39.73
C LEU A 464 -39.58 -0.35 -38.78
N GLU A 465 -40.77 0.07 -39.20
CA GLU A 465 -41.76 0.67 -38.28
C GLU A 465 -42.11 -0.25 -37.11
N ALA A 466 -42.06 -1.58 -37.31
CA ALA A 466 -42.26 -2.56 -36.24
C ALA A 466 -41.21 -2.42 -35.13
N LEU A 467 -40.03 -1.91 -35.44
CA LEU A 467 -38.93 -1.69 -34.47
C LEU A 467 -38.89 -0.24 -33.96
N ASN A 468 -39.67 0.67 -34.52
CA ASN A 468 -39.77 2.06 -34.10
C ASN A 468 -40.65 2.19 -32.85
N ILE A 469 -40.21 1.55 -31.76
CA ILE A 469 -40.96 1.43 -30.48
C ILE A 469 -41.33 2.82 -29.95
N MET A 470 -40.43 3.78 -30.06
CA MET A 470 -40.63 5.15 -29.53
C MET A 470 -41.52 6.02 -30.42
N ARG A 471 -41.70 5.66 -31.67
CA ARG A 471 -42.44 6.47 -32.66
C ARG A 471 -41.99 7.93 -32.65
N LEU A 472 -40.69 8.13 -32.91
CA LEU A 472 -40.06 9.47 -32.95
C LEU A 472 -40.62 10.28 -34.12
N THR A 473 -40.76 11.58 -33.95
CA THR A 473 -41.48 12.47 -34.86
C THR A 473 -40.82 12.59 -36.22
N SER A 474 -39.48 12.72 -36.25
CA SER A 474 -38.71 12.79 -37.48
C SER A 474 -37.29 12.27 -37.30
N PRO A 475 -36.57 11.89 -38.37
CA PRO A 475 -35.14 11.54 -38.29
C PRO A 475 -34.29 12.64 -37.66
N THR A 476 -34.60 13.90 -37.93
CA THR A 476 -33.84 15.05 -37.41
C THR A 476 -34.03 15.19 -35.90
N THR A 477 -35.27 15.14 -35.41
CA THR A 477 -35.56 15.24 -33.98
C THR A 477 -35.05 14.03 -33.22
N ALA A 478 -35.06 12.84 -33.84
CA ALA A 478 -34.52 11.60 -33.23
C ALA A 478 -33.01 11.74 -32.95
N ILE A 479 -32.24 12.22 -33.95
CA ILE A 479 -30.81 12.43 -33.80
C ILE A 479 -30.54 13.53 -32.77
N LEU A 480 -31.23 14.68 -32.86
CA LEU A 480 -31.01 15.81 -31.98
C LEU A 480 -31.37 15.46 -30.53
N ALA A 481 -32.47 14.78 -30.31
CA ALA A 481 -32.87 14.26 -28.98
C ALA A 481 -31.83 13.30 -28.42
N ALA A 482 -31.25 12.42 -29.24
CA ALA A 482 -30.21 11.48 -28.80
C ALA A 482 -28.89 12.18 -28.47
N VAL A 483 -28.48 13.21 -29.23
CA VAL A 483 -27.27 14.01 -28.93
C VAL A 483 -27.45 14.76 -27.60
N ILE A 484 -28.59 15.42 -27.41
CA ILE A 484 -28.93 16.14 -26.17
C ILE A 484 -28.95 15.16 -25.01
N TYR A 485 -29.62 14.00 -25.16
CA TYR A 485 -29.65 12.97 -24.16
C TYR A 485 -28.24 12.48 -23.78
N ASN A 486 -27.36 12.25 -24.75
CA ASN A 486 -25.99 11.80 -24.50
C ASN A 486 -25.19 12.82 -23.66
N ALA A 487 -25.34 14.09 -23.91
CA ALA A 487 -24.74 15.14 -23.10
C ALA A 487 -25.31 15.17 -21.68
N LEU A 488 -26.63 15.10 -21.55
CA LEU A 488 -27.31 15.14 -20.25
C LEU A 488 -27.01 13.94 -19.38
N ILE A 489 -26.94 12.73 -19.94
CA ILE A 489 -26.69 11.51 -19.18
C ILE A 489 -25.26 11.49 -18.62
N ILE A 490 -24.25 12.00 -19.36
CA ILE A 490 -22.89 12.12 -18.84
C ILE A 490 -22.88 13.01 -17.60
N VAL A 491 -23.51 14.18 -17.67
CA VAL A 491 -23.61 15.11 -16.52
C VAL A 491 -24.37 14.48 -15.35
N ALA A 492 -25.46 13.75 -15.62
CA ALA A 492 -26.25 13.08 -14.58
C ALA A 492 -25.51 11.92 -13.90
N LEU A 493 -24.62 11.23 -14.61
CA LEU A 493 -23.83 10.12 -14.07
C LEU A 493 -22.60 10.55 -13.26
N ILE A 494 -22.09 11.78 -13.45
CA ILE A 494 -20.94 12.30 -12.69
C ILE A 494 -21.17 12.23 -11.16
N PRO A 495 -22.29 12.72 -10.59
CA PRO A 495 -22.56 12.58 -9.16
C PRO A 495 -22.58 11.14 -8.67
N LEU A 496 -23.07 10.21 -9.50
CA LEU A 496 -23.07 8.78 -9.17
C LEU A 496 -21.65 8.21 -9.19
N ALA A 497 -20.82 8.60 -10.15
CA ALA A 497 -19.40 8.24 -10.24
C ALA A 497 -18.63 8.76 -9.02
N LEU A 498 -18.84 10.03 -8.64
CA LEU A 498 -18.21 10.66 -7.48
C LEU A 498 -18.66 10.04 -6.15
N LYS A 499 -19.96 9.77 -5.97
CA LYS A 499 -20.49 9.11 -4.77
C LYS A 499 -20.12 7.63 -4.70
N GLY A 500 -19.97 6.97 -5.82
CA GLY A 500 -19.71 5.53 -5.97
C GLY A 500 -20.86 4.64 -5.52
N VAL A 501 -20.79 3.41 -5.97
CA VAL A 501 -21.70 2.33 -5.55
C VAL A 501 -21.23 1.81 -4.20
N LYS A 502 -22.16 1.60 -3.25
CA LYS A 502 -21.81 1.05 -1.92
C LYS A 502 -21.17 -0.34 -2.07
N TYR A 503 -20.01 -0.50 -1.49
CA TYR A 503 -19.36 -1.81 -1.35
C TYR A 503 -20.26 -2.73 -0.52
N ARG A 504 -20.44 -3.96 -0.98
CA ARG A 504 -21.10 -5.04 -0.26
C ARG A 504 -20.29 -6.30 -0.44
N GLU A 505 -20.00 -6.96 0.63
CA GLU A 505 -19.41 -8.29 0.62
C GLU A 505 -20.44 -9.27 0.07
N ALA A 506 -20.25 -9.72 -1.15
CA ALA A 506 -21.11 -10.66 -1.84
C ALA A 506 -20.32 -11.42 -2.90
N THR A 507 -20.81 -12.60 -3.29
CA THR A 507 -20.17 -13.38 -4.35
C THR A 507 -20.20 -12.64 -5.68
N SER A 508 -19.21 -12.86 -6.53
CA SER A 508 -19.10 -12.24 -7.86
C SER A 508 -20.37 -12.46 -8.71
N GLN A 509 -20.99 -13.64 -8.60
CA GLN A 509 -22.26 -13.93 -9.30
C GLN A 509 -23.43 -13.07 -8.81
N SER A 510 -23.54 -12.84 -7.50
CA SER A 510 -24.59 -12.01 -6.92
C SER A 510 -24.43 -10.55 -7.34
N LEU A 511 -23.18 -10.04 -7.32
CA LEU A 511 -22.85 -8.69 -7.76
C LEU A 511 -23.16 -8.51 -9.25
N LEU A 512 -22.78 -9.47 -10.09
CA LEU A 512 -23.08 -9.45 -11.54
C LEU A 512 -24.59 -9.42 -11.80
N LYS A 513 -25.37 -10.32 -11.18
CA LYS A 513 -26.83 -10.34 -11.33
C LYS A 513 -27.46 -9.00 -10.94
N ARG A 514 -27.01 -8.41 -9.84
CA ARG A 514 -27.50 -7.10 -9.39
C ARG A 514 -27.11 -5.98 -10.37
N ASN A 515 -25.88 -5.98 -10.85
CA ASN A 515 -25.42 -4.97 -11.82
C ASN A 515 -26.22 -5.06 -13.11
N LEU A 516 -26.46 -6.26 -13.63
CA LEU A 516 -27.29 -6.46 -14.81
C LEU A 516 -28.76 -6.05 -14.56
N ALA A 517 -29.33 -6.38 -13.39
CA ALA A 517 -30.71 -6.03 -13.07
C ALA A 517 -30.92 -4.52 -12.86
N VAL A 518 -29.99 -3.82 -12.20
CA VAL A 518 -30.16 -2.40 -11.88
C VAL A 518 -29.61 -1.52 -13.00
N TYR A 519 -28.34 -1.71 -13.36
CA TYR A 519 -27.64 -0.84 -14.31
C TYR A 519 -27.84 -1.28 -15.76
N GLY A 520 -27.96 -2.59 -16.03
CA GLY A 520 -28.28 -3.11 -17.37
C GLY A 520 -29.69 -2.73 -17.79
N LEU A 521 -30.73 -3.10 -17.00
CA LEU A 521 -32.11 -2.71 -17.30
C LEU A 521 -32.30 -1.19 -17.26
N GLY A 522 -31.70 -0.49 -16.28
CA GLY A 522 -31.74 0.97 -16.22
C GLY A 522 -31.13 1.62 -17.47
N GLY A 523 -29.98 1.09 -17.93
CA GLY A 523 -29.32 1.53 -19.16
C GLY A 523 -30.14 1.28 -20.43
N ILE A 524 -30.99 0.24 -20.45
CA ILE A 524 -31.91 -0.02 -21.58
C ILE A 524 -33.13 0.90 -21.53
N VAL A 525 -33.79 1.00 -20.38
CA VAL A 525 -35.09 1.69 -20.27
C VAL A 525 -34.94 3.21 -20.32
N LEU A 526 -33.90 3.75 -19.67
CA LEU A 526 -33.74 5.20 -19.54
C LEU A 526 -33.60 5.94 -20.88
N PRO A 527 -32.81 5.47 -21.90
CA PRO A 527 -32.71 6.11 -23.19
C PRO A 527 -34.07 6.18 -23.91
N PHE A 528 -34.86 5.11 -23.89
CA PHE A 528 -36.17 5.10 -24.54
C PHE A 528 -37.09 6.17 -23.96
N ALA A 529 -37.18 6.27 -22.62
CA ALA A 529 -38.01 7.26 -21.97
C ALA A 529 -37.49 8.69 -22.19
N ALA A 530 -36.20 8.91 -22.00
CA ALA A 530 -35.63 10.25 -22.05
C ALA A 530 -35.54 10.81 -23.48
N ILE A 531 -35.15 10.00 -24.48
CA ILE A 531 -35.11 10.42 -25.89
C ILE A 531 -36.54 10.74 -26.37
N LYS A 532 -37.55 9.94 -26.01
CA LYS A 532 -38.94 10.23 -26.36
C LYS A 532 -39.42 11.56 -25.77
N LEU A 533 -39.12 11.81 -24.48
CA LEU A 533 -39.47 13.10 -23.84
C LEU A 533 -38.79 14.29 -24.54
N LEU A 534 -37.53 14.15 -24.91
CA LEU A 534 -36.78 15.18 -25.61
C LEU A 534 -37.33 15.40 -27.03
N ASP A 535 -37.67 14.33 -27.78
CA ASP A 535 -38.30 14.40 -29.09
C ASP A 535 -39.64 15.17 -29.04
N MET A 536 -40.49 14.84 -28.04
CA MET A 536 -41.75 15.59 -27.80
C MET A 536 -41.50 17.07 -27.49
N GLY A 537 -40.49 17.37 -26.67
CA GLY A 537 -40.09 18.75 -26.34
C GLY A 537 -39.60 19.53 -27.56
N LEU A 538 -38.74 18.92 -28.39
CA LEU A 538 -38.23 19.52 -29.62
C LEU A 538 -39.33 19.78 -30.64
N THR A 539 -40.26 18.82 -30.77
CA THR A 539 -41.43 18.96 -31.63
C THR A 539 -42.33 20.12 -31.18
N ALA A 540 -42.57 20.25 -29.85
CA ALA A 540 -43.36 21.35 -29.30
C ALA A 540 -42.69 22.74 -29.51
N LEU A 541 -41.35 22.77 -29.61
CA LEU A 541 -40.60 23.98 -29.92
C LEU A 541 -40.49 24.28 -31.43
N GLY A 542 -41.12 23.49 -32.28
CA GLY A 542 -41.15 23.69 -33.74
C GLY A 542 -39.84 23.35 -34.46
N VAL A 543 -39.04 22.45 -33.88
CA VAL A 543 -37.78 21.97 -34.49
C VAL A 543 -38.01 20.77 -35.41
N ALA A 544 -39.23 20.27 -35.53
CA ALA A 544 -39.60 19.10 -36.34
C ALA A 544 -39.64 19.36 -37.84
#